data_b1062d75d2a4546587b7a09f9d5d7d1b
#
_entry.id   b1062d75d2a4546587b7a09f9d5d7d1b
#
_cell.length_a   1.000
_cell.length_b   1.000
_cell.length_c   1.000
_cell.angle_alpha   90.00
_cell.angle_beta   90.00
_cell.angle_gamma   90.00
#
_symmetry.space_group_name_H-M   'P 1'
#
loop_
_entity.id
_entity.type
_entity.pdbx_description
1 polymer ?
#
loop_
_entity_poly.entity_id
_entity_poly.type
_entity_poly.pdbx_seq_one_letter_code
_entity_poly.pdbx_strand_id
1 'polypeptide(L)'
;MLETLLSFVVATCLLALSPGPDNMYVLTQSLANGKRSALAITAGLISGCIVHTTLLAFGISAVITTNPSLFFGIKVLGALYLLYLAYAVFKSDATLEFSENAPKKNYGQLFKQGVIMNLLNPKVMLFFLALFPQFLWEPQTDTVRQFYILGVTFMVVSFIVFGIIALLGGSVSSFLNKNKHTGVFLKWLQILVFIAIAAFILVP
;
A
#
# COMPACT_ATOMS: atom_id res chain seq x y z
N MET A 1 10.69 3.58 -19.74
CA MET A 1 11.21 3.24 -18.41
C MET A 1 11.10 4.40 -17.40
N LEU A 2 11.76 5.56 -17.60
CA LEU A 2 11.75 6.65 -16.61
C LEU A 2 10.34 7.20 -16.35
N GLU A 3 9.58 7.50 -17.38
CA GLU A 3 8.20 7.98 -17.26
C GLU A 3 7.30 6.98 -16.54
N THR A 4 7.45 5.69 -16.86
CA THR A 4 6.72 4.61 -16.19
C THR A 4 7.05 4.53 -14.70
N LEU A 5 8.34 4.64 -14.34
CA LEU A 5 8.77 4.67 -12.94
C LEU A 5 8.25 5.91 -12.21
N LEU A 6 8.26 7.08 -12.83
CA LEU A 6 7.70 8.30 -12.23
C LEU A 6 6.19 8.15 -11.96
N SER A 7 5.45 7.63 -12.93
CA SER A 7 4.02 7.35 -12.77
C SER A 7 3.77 6.32 -11.68
N PHE A 8 4.62 5.28 -11.59
CA PHE A 8 4.55 4.28 -10.53
C PHE A 8 4.85 4.86 -9.15
N VAL A 9 5.83 5.76 -9.03
CA VAL A 9 6.13 6.49 -7.78
C VAL A 9 4.91 7.28 -7.33
N VAL A 10 4.26 8.03 -8.23
CA VAL A 10 3.05 8.78 -7.91
C VAL A 10 1.93 7.85 -7.43
N ALA A 11 1.65 6.76 -8.16
CA ALA A 11 0.64 5.78 -7.77
C ALA A 11 0.95 5.17 -6.39
N THR A 12 2.22 4.83 -6.13
CA THR A 12 2.68 4.30 -4.84
C THR A 12 2.50 5.33 -3.71
N CYS A 13 2.88 6.60 -3.93
CA CYS A 13 2.66 7.67 -2.95
C CYS A 13 1.18 7.82 -2.59
N LEU A 14 0.30 7.87 -3.59
CA LEU A 14 -1.15 7.98 -3.38
C LEU A 14 -1.70 6.80 -2.58
N LEU A 15 -1.25 5.58 -2.90
CA LEU A 15 -1.64 4.38 -2.17
C LEU A 15 -1.12 4.40 -0.73
N ALA A 16 0.14 4.74 -0.52
CA ALA A 16 0.79 4.76 0.79
C ALA A 16 0.21 5.85 1.70
N LEU A 17 -0.20 6.99 1.15
CA LEU A 17 -0.90 8.06 1.87
C LEU A 17 -2.37 7.73 2.13
N SER A 18 -2.97 6.84 1.33
CA SER A 18 -4.37 6.43 1.48
C SER A 18 -4.58 5.71 2.82
N PRO A 19 -5.42 6.25 3.74
CA PRO A 19 -5.62 5.68 5.06
C PRO A 19 -5.98 4.20 4.99
N GLY A 20 -5.43 3.44 5.91
CA GLY A 20 -5.67 2.01 6.01
C GLY A 20 -5.14 1.46 7.32
N PRO A 21 -5.35 0.16 7.60
CA PRO A 21 -4.93 -0.44 8.87
C PRO A 21 -3.44 -0.26 9.14
N ASP A 22 -2.59 -0.30 8.09
CA ASP A 22 -1.13 -0.15 8.22
C ASP A 22 -0.76 1.26 8.69
N ASN A 23 -1.29 2.31 8.01
CA ASN A 23 -1.05 3.71 8.37
C ASN A 23 -1.54 4.01 9.79
N MET A 24 -2.76 3.54 10.11
CA MET A 24 -3.37 3.75 11.44
C MET A 24 -2.56 3.06 12.53
N TYR A 25 -2.05 1.85 12.27
CA TYR A 25 -1.25 1.13 13.25
C TYR A 25 0.14 1.76 13.45
N VAL A 26 0.79 2.22 12.38
CA VAL A 26 2.05 2.98 12.48
C VAL A 26 1.84 4.25 13.29
N LEU A 27 0.77 5.02 13.01
CA LEU A 27 0.44 6.24 13.74
C LEU A 27 0.15 5.95 15.22
N THR A 28 -0.69 4.95 15.52
CA THR A 28 -1.00 4.50 16.88
C THR A 28 0.26 4.12 17.66
N GLN A 29 1.17 3.34 17.05
CA GLN A 29 2.44 2.97 17.67
C GLN A 29 3.35 4.18 17.90
N SER A 30 3.34 5.16 17.00
CA SER A 30 4.10 6.38 17.16
C SER A 30 3.61 7.20 18.35
N LEU A 31 2.29 7.32 18.53
CA LEU A 31 1.68 8.07 19.63
C LEU A 31 1.85 7.37 20.97
N ALA A 32 1.51 6.08 21.03
CA ALA A 32 1.50 5.31 22.27
C ALA A 32 2.89 4.91 22.77
N ASN A 33 3.77 4.48 21.88
CA ASN A 33 5.06 3.85 22.20
C ASN A 33 6.28 4.53 21.59
N GLY A 34 6.05 5.67 20.92
CA GLY A 34 7.08 6.52 20.34
C GLY A 34 7.62 6.07 18.98
N LYS A 35 8.35 6.97 18.35
CA LYS A 35 8.83 6.84 16.96
C LYS A 35 9.65 5.58 16.67
N ARG A 36 10.41 5.06 17.63
CA ARG A 36 11.22 3.83 17.43
C ARG A 36 10.33 2.60 17.26
N SER A 37 9.23 2.51 18.03
CA SER A 37 8.25 1.45 17.90
C SER A 37 7.53 1.51 16.55
N ALA A 38 7.13 2.71 16.12
CA ALA A 38 6.53 2.93 14.81
C ALA A 38 7.48 2.61 13.65
N LEU A 39 8.77 2.94 13.75
CA LEU A 39 9.76 2.55 12.74
C LEU A 39 10.00 1.05 12.70
N ALA A 40 9.96 0.35 13.83
CA ALA A 40 10.12 -1.10 13.86
C ALA A 40 8.98 -1.81 13.11
N ILE A 41 7.73 -1.37 13.30
CA ILE A 41 6.61 -1.93 12.55
C ILE A 41 6.63 -1.53 11.07
N THR A 42 7.02 -0.28 10.76
CA THR A 42 7.22 0.17 9.38
C THR A 42 8.22 -0.72 8.65
N ALA A 43 9.38 -1.00 9.28
CA ALA A 43 10.37 -1.91 8.71
C ALA A 43 9.79 -3.30 8.44
N GLY A 44 8.93 -3.81 9.34
CA GLY A 44 8.22 -5.08 9.14
C GLY A 44 7.26 -5.04 7.96
N LEU A 45 6.41 -4.00 7.89
CA LEU A 45 5.48 -3.80 6.77
C LEU A 45 6.20 -3.80 5.42
N ILE A 46 7.29 -3.04 5.32
CA ILE A 46 8.06 -2.95 4.08
C ILE A 46 8.78 -4.26 3.75
N SER A 47 9.28 -4.98 4.76
CA SER A 47 9.88 -6.31 4.53
C SER A 47 8.88 -7.33 3.98
N GLY A 48 7.60 -7.25 4.35
CA GLY A 48 6.55 -8.09 3.77
C GLY A 48 6.40 -7.90 2.26
N CYS A 49 6.67 -6.71 1.75
CA CYS A 49 6.61 -6.42 0.31
C CYS A 49 7.62 -7.23 -0.51
N ILE A 50 8.72 -7.70 0.10
CA ILE A 50 9.70 -8.57 -0.57
C ILE A 50 9.01 -9.86 -1.02
N VAL A 51 8.16 -10.44 -0.16
CA VAL A 51 7.42 -11.66 -0.48
C VAL A 51 6.46 -11.42 -1.65
N HIS A 52 5.67 -10.34 -1.60
CA HIS A 52 4.78 -9.97 -2.70
C HIS A 52 5.52 -9.73 -4.01
N THR A 53 6.65 -9.01 -3.97
CA THR A 53 7.51 -8.77 -5.14
C THR A 53 8.01 -10.08 -5.73
N THR A 54 8.48 -11.00 -4.89
CA THR A 54 9.01 -12.29 -5.34
C THR A 54 7.90 -13.17 -5.94
N LEU A 55 6.72 -13.20 -5.32
CA LEU A 55 5.56 -13.91 -5.87
C LEU A 55 5.13 -13.37 -7.23
N LEU A 56 5.17 -12.04 -7.43
CA LEU A 56 4.92 -11.45 -8.74
C LEU A 56 6.01 -11.82 -9.74
N ALA A 57 7.27 -11.65 -9.36
CA ALA A 57 8.41 -11.87 -10.24
C ALA A 57 8.42 -13.28 -10.84
N PHE A 58 8.07 -14.29 -10.05
CA PHE A 58 8.09 -15.68 -10.54
C PHE A 58 6.70 -16.22 -10.89
N GLY A 59 5.64 -15.80 -10.19
CA GLY A 59 4.29 -16.30 -10.44
C GLY A 59 3.60 -15.58 -11.59
N ILE A 60 3.48 -14.26 -11.51
CA ILE A 60 2.73 -13.47 -12.49
C ILE A 60 3.50 -13.34 -13.81
N SER A 61 4.84 -13.26 -13.78
CA SER A 61 5.64 -13.28 -15.01
C SER A 61 5.30 -14.49 -15.88
N ALA A 62 5.17 -15.67 -15.31
CA ALA A 62 4.79 -16.88 -16.05
C ALA A 62 3.36 -16.76 -16.61
N VAL A 63 2.41 -16.23 -15.85
CA VAL A 63 1.01 -16.07 -16.29
C VAL A 63 0.90 -15.08 -17.46
N ILE A 64 1.60 -13.96 -17.38
CA ILE A 64 1.58 -12.93 -18.46
C ILE A 64 2.01 -13.54 -19.80
N THR A 65 3.04 -14.38 -19.80
CA THR A 65 3.62 -14.95 -21.01
C THR A 65 2.87 -16.17 -21.53
N THR A 66 2.23 -16.97 -20.64
CA THR A 66 1.62 -18.25 -21.01
C THR A 66 0.10 -18.19 -21.17
N ASN A 67 -0.59 -17.31 -20.46
CA ASN A 67 -2.05 -17.28 -20.44
C ASN A 67 -2.61 -15.84 -20.31
N PRO A 68 -2.72 -15.08 -21.42
CA PRO A 68 -3.26 -13.72 -21.42
C PRO A 68 -4.68 -13.62 -20.86
N SER A 69 -5.53 -14.64 -21.09
CA SER A 69 -6.92 -14.65 -20.59
C SER A 69 -6.97 -14.77 -19.06
N LEU A 70 -6.10 -15.60 -18.48
CA LEU A 70 -5.99 -15.71 -17.03
C LEU A 70 -5.46 -14.40 -16.42
N PHE A 71 -4.48 -13.78 -17.08
CA PHE A 71 -3.97 -12.47 -16.66
C PHE A 71 -5.06 -11.40 -16.70
N PHE A 72 -5.86 -11.34 -17.77
CA PHE A 72 -7.00 -10.44 -17.84
C PHE A 72 -8.02 -10.70 -16.72
N GLY A 73 -8.31 -11.95 -16.40
CA GLY A 73 -9.16 -12.32 -15.26
C GLY A 73 -8.63 -11.78 -13.92
N ILE A 74 -7.31 -11.86 -13.69
CA ILE A 74 -6.66 -11.29 -12.50
C ILE A 74 -6.83 -9.76 -12.45
N LYS A 75 -6.65 -9.06 -13.58
CA LYS A 75 -6.89 -7.62 -13.71
C LYS A 75 -8.32 -7.25 -13.31
N VAL A 76 -9.29 -7.95 -13.87
CA VAL A 76 -10.72 -7.70 -13.59
C VAL A 76 -11.04 -7.93 -12.11
N LEU A 77 -10.59 -9.03 -11.53
CA LEU A 77 -10.78 -9.32 -10.10
C LEU A 77 -10.14 -8.25 -9.20
N GLY A 78 -8.92 -7.82 -9.54
CA GLY A 78 -8.24 -6.74 -8.82
C GLY A 78 -9.01 -5.41 -8.90
N ALA A 79 -9.48 -5.04 -10.09
CA ALA A 79 -10.27 -3.83 -10.29
C ALA A 79 -11.61 -3.87 -9.51
N LEU A 80 -12.34 -4.99 -9.59
CA LEU A 80 -13.57 -5.20 -8.83
C LEU A 80 -13.35 -5.09 -7.32
N TYR A 81 -12.25 -5.64 -6.83
CA TYR A 81 -11.93 -5.53 -5.41
C TYR A 81 -11.57 -4.09 -4.99
N LEU A 82 -10.86 -3.33 -5.82
CA LEU A 82 -10.60 -1.92 -5.55
C LEU A 82 -11.88 -1.09 -5.53
N LEU A 83 -12.83 -1.39 -6.42
CA LEU A 83 -14.16 -0.78 -6.39
C LEU A 83 -14.94 -1.17 -5.13
N TYR A 84 -14.84 -2.43 -4.70
CA TYR A 84 -15.40 -2.87 -3.43
C TYR A 84 -14.79 -2.10 -2.24
N LEU A 85 -13.46 -1.91 -2.22
CA LEU A 85 -12.80 -1.11 -1.18
C LEU A 85 -13.26 0.35 -1.22
N ALA A 86 -13.40 0.95 -2.42
CA ALA A 86 -13.95 2.30 -2.57
C ALA A 86 -15.37 2.40 -1.98
N TYR A 87 -16.22 1.42 -2.26
CA TYR A 87 -17.56 1.33 -1.70
C TYR A 87 -17.55 1.12 -0.16
N ALA A 88 -16.69 0.26 0.35
CA ALA A 88 -16.54 0.03 1.78
C ALA A 88 -16.11 1.32 2.52
N VAL A 89 -15.15 2.06 1.94
CA VAL A 89 -14.74 3.37 2.46
C VAL A 89 -15.88 4.39 2.36
N PHE A 90 -16.65 4.39 1.27
CA PHE A 90 -17.81 5.28 1.13
C PHE A 90 -18.83 5.06 2.25
N LYS A 91 -19.09 3.81 2.63
CA LYS A 91 -20.00 3.46 3.74
C LYS A 91 -19.43 3.67 5.14
N SER A 92 -18.12 3.74 5.29
CA SER A 92 -17.50 3.95 6.61
C SER A 92 -17.68 5.40 7.07
N ASP A 93 -17.66 5.61 8.39
CA ASP A 93 -17.58 6.94 8.96
C ASP A 93 -16.24 7.59 8.61
N ALA A 94 -16.24 8.92 8.43
CA ALA A 94 -15.03 9.68 8.14
C ALA A 94 -14.18 9.95 9.42
N THR A 95 -14.54 9.32 10.54
CA THR A 95 -13.82 9.46 11.81
C THR A 95 -12.54 8.61 11.78
N LEU A 96 -11.42 9.29 11.98
CA LEU A 96 -10.14 8.61 12.17
C LEU A 96 -9.96 8.39 13.67
N GLU A 97 -10.27 7.19 14.15
CA GLU A 97 -10.01 6.80 15.53
C GLU A 97 -8.60 6.24 15.65
N PHE A 98 -7.74 6.92 16.39
CA PHE A 98 -6.44 6.38 16.80
C PHE A 98 -6.45 6.20 18.30
N SER A 99 -6.09 5.02 18.76
CA SER A 99 -5.93 4.76 20.17
C SER A 99 -4.56 5.24 20.64
N GLU A 100 -4.54 6.09 21.66
CA GLU A 100 -3.29 6.45 22.34
C GLU A 100 -2.78 5.30 23.23
N ASN A 101 -3.59 4.23 23.36
CA ASN A 101 -3.30 3.05 24.17
C ASN A 101 -3.02 1.86 23.24
N ALA A 102 -1.76 1.62 22.91
CA ALA A 102 -1.33 0.40 22.25
C ALA A 102 -0.46 -0.45 23.19
N PRO A 103 -0.61 -1.78 23.21
CA PRO A 103 0.20 -2.63 24.06
C PRO A 103 1.69 -2.46 23.73
N LYS A 104 2.51 -2.29 24.77
CA LYS A 104 3.95 -2.16 24.62
C LYS A 104 4.54 -3.52 24.21
N LYS A 105 5.21 -3.54 23.07
CA LYS A 105 5.88 -4.73 22.52
C LYS A 105 7.34 -4.40 22.27
N ASN A 106 8.21 -5.42 22.26
CA ASN A 106 9.59 -5.22 21.85
C ASN A 106 9.67 -5.03 20.31
N TYR A 107 10.78 -4.46 19.84
CA TYR A 107 10.93 -4.10 18.42
C TYR A 107 10.87 -5.31 17.48
N GLY A 108 11.37 -6.47 17.90
CA GLY A 108 11.27 -7.71 17.11
C GLY A 108 9.82 -8.21 16.96
N GLN A 109 9.01 -8.09 18.02
CA GLN A 109 7.58 -8.41 17.96
C GLN A 109 6.81 -7.44 17.04
N LEU A 110 7.14 -6.14 17.10
CA LEU A 110 6.54 -5.12 16.22
C LEU A 110 6.94 -5.36 14.77
N PHE A 111 8.21 -5.65 14.50
CA PHE A 111 8.67 -6.01 13.17
C PHE A 111 7.91 -7.22 12.62
N LYS A 112 7.88 -8.32 13.36
CA LYS A 112 7.12 -9.54 12.97
C LYS A 112 5.66 -9.24 12.72
N GLN A 113 5.04 -8.42 13.57
CA GLN A 113 3.66 -8.00 13.39
C GLN A 113 3.47 -7.18 12.10
N GLY A 114 4.39 -6.27 11.77
CA GLY A 114 4.38 -5.53 10.52
C GLY A 114 4.45 -6.45 9.30
N VAL A 115 5.35 -7.44 9.30
CA VAL A 115 5.43 -8.44 8.23
C VAL A 115 4.10 -9.17 8.07
N ILE A 116 3.53 -9.69 9.17
CA ILE A 116 2.26 -10.43 9.12
C ILE A 116 1.12 -9.52 8.63
N MET A 117 1.02 -8.30 9.12
CA MET A 117 0.00 -7.34 8.69
C MET A 117 0.09 -7.07 7.19
N ASN A 118 1.29 -6.83 6.66
CA ASN A 118 1.49 -6.60 5.23
C ASN A 118 1.09 -7.83 4.40
N LEU A 119 1.56 -9.02 4.78
CA LEU A 119 1.26 -10.27 4.05
C LEU A 119 -0.23 -10.61 4.04
N LEU A 120 -0.94 -10.31 5.12
CA LEU A 120 -2.37 -10.56 5.24
C LEU A 120 -3.23 -9.38 4.77
N ASN A 121 -2.62 -8.25 4.38
CA ASN A 121 -3.36 -7.09 3.90
C ASN A 121 -3.83 -7.29 2.45
N PRO A 122 -5.13 -7.55 2.24
CA PRO A 122 -5.63 -7.81 0.89
C PRO A 122 -5.52 -6.58 -0.03
N LYS A 123 -5.53 -5.36 0.53
CA LYS A 123 -5.28 -4.13 -0.22
C LYS A 123 -3.90 -4.16 -0.87
N VAL A 124 -2.85 -4.53 -0.12
CA VAL A 124 -1.48 -4.61 -0.62
C VAL A 124 -1.34 -5.73 -1.62
N MET A 125 -1.82 -6.94 -1.29
CA MET A 125 -1.73 -8.11 -2.16
C MET A 125 -2.34 -7.85 -3.54
N LEU A 126 -3.56 -7.30 -3.59
CA LEU A 126 -4.26 -7.06 -4.86
C LEU A 126 -3.69 -5.86 -5.62
N PHE A 127 -3.14 -4.86 -4.91
CA PHE A 127 -2.39 -3.79 -5.55
C PHE A 127 -1.16 -4.35 -6.28
N PHE A 128 -0.41 -5.24 -5.64
CA PHE A 128 0.71 -5.92 -6.28
C PHE A 128 0.24 -6.72 -7.49
N LEU A 129 -0.76 -7.57 -7.34
CA LEU A 129 -1.24 -8.45 -8.40
C LEU A 129 -1.82 -7.71 -9.61
N ALA A 130 -2.61 -6.67 -9.39
CA ALA A 130 -3.37 -6.03 -10.45
C ALA A 130 -2.68 -4.79 -11.04
N LEU A 131 -1.97 -4.02 -10.22
CA LEU A 131 -1.39 -2.76 -10.66
C LEU A 131 0.07 -2.88 -11.13
N PHE A 132 0.93 -3.63 -10.44
CA PHE A 132 2.35 -3.73 -10.82
C PHE A 132 2.57 -4.12 -12.28
N PRO A 133 1.86 -5.11 -12.83
CA PRO A 133 2.04 -5.50 -14.23
C PRO A 133 1.74 -4.40 -15.25
N GLN A 134 0.91 -3.40 -14.87
CA GLN A 134 0.60 -2.26 -15.74
C GLN A 134 1.80 -1.31 -15.92
N PHE A 135 2.79 -1.41 -15.06
CA PHE A 135 4.01 -0.60 -15.11
C PHE A 135 5.22 -1.34 -15.68
N LEU A 136 5.00 -2.52 -16.28
CA LEU A 136 6.06 -3.16 -17.07
C LEU A 136 6.29 -2.34 -18.35
N TRP A 137 7.53 -1.91 -18.57
CA TRP A 137 7.89 -1.15 -19.79
C TRP A 137 8.25 -2.05 -20.98
N GLU A 138 8.55 -3.33 -20.71
CA GLU A 138 8.82 -4.38 -21.70
C GLU A 138 8.16 -5.70 -21.25
N PRO A 139 6.82 -5.86 -21.42
CA PRO A 139 6.10 -7.00 -20.85
C PRO A 139 6.52 -8.37 -21.43
N GLN A 140 7.21 -8.39 -22.56
CA GLN A 140 7.64 -9.62 -23.23
C GLN A 140 9.07 -10.05 -22.86
N THR A 141 9.83 -9.19 -22.18
CA THR A 141 11.24 -9.44 -21.89
C THR A 141 11.58 -9.06 -20.46
N ASP A 142 12.38 -9.88 -19.79
CA ASP A 142 13.01 -9.60 -18.49
C ASP A 142 12.05 -9.09 -17.40
N THR A 143 10.82 -9.61 -17.39
CA THR A 143 9.74 -9.20 -16.47
C THR A 143 10.14 -9.39 -15.00
N VAL A 144 10.92 -10.42 -14.69
CA VAL A 144 11.43 -10.68 -13.33
C VAL A 144 12.23 -9.48 -12.81
N ARG A 145 13.19 -9.00 -13.61
CA ARG A 145 13.99 -7.82 -13.25
C ARG A 145 13.13 -6.57 -13.10
N GLN A 146 12.18 -6.37 -14.00
CA GLN A 146 11.27 -5.23 -13.95
C GLN A 146 10.43 -5.24 -12.67
N PHE A 147 9.88 -6.41 -12.27
CA PHE A 147 9.15 -6.54 -11.02
C PHE A 147 10.01 -6.24 -9.79
N TYR A 148 11.28 -6.64 -9.77
CA TYR A 148 12.17 -6.29 -8.66
C TYR A 148 12.49 -4.79 -8.62
N ILE A 149 12.68 -4.13 -9.76
CA ILE A 149 12.87 -2.68 -9.82
C ILE A 149 11.63 -1.94 -9.29
N LEU A 150 10.42 -2.34 -9.74
CA LEU A 150 9.17 -1.80 -9.23
C LEU A 150 9.00 -2.08 -7.73
N GLY A 151 9.29 -3.30 -7.29
CA GLY A 151 9.19 -3.71 -5.88
C GLY A 151 10.11 -2.89 -4.97
N VAL A 152 11.38 -2.71 -5.35
CA VAL A 152 12.33 -1.85 -4.62
C VAL A 152 11.84 -0.40 -4.60
N THR A 153 11.37 0.11 -5.73
CA THR A 153 10.81 1.47 -5.82
C THR A 153 9.61 1.62 -4.87
N PHE A 154 8.69 0.66 -4.87
CA PHE A 154 7.55 0.64 -3.95
C PHE A 154 7.99 0.63 -2.49
N MET A 155 8.94 -0.22 -2.14
CA MET A 155 9.46 -0.33 -0.78
C MET A 155 10.11 0.97 -0.30
N VAL A 156 10.94 1.62 -1.14
CA VAL A 156 11.59 2.89 -0.81
C VAL A 156 10.55 4.00 -0.60
N VAL A 157 9.64 4.17 -1.54
CA VAL A 157 8.60 5.20 -1.46
C VAL A 157 7.69 4.99 -0.24
N SER A 158 7.22 3.75 -0.03
CA SER A 158 6.37 3.42 1.10
C SER A 158 7.10 3.58 2.43
N PHE A 159 8.41 3.22 2.49
CA PHE A 159 9.22 3.44 3.70
C PHE A 159 9.36 4.92 4.02
N ILE A 160 9.52 5.79 3.02
CA ILE A 160 9.58 7.24 3.22
C ILE A 160 8.24 7.75 3.77
N VAL A 161 7.12 7.38 3.16
CA VAL A 161 5.79 7.82 3.59
C VAL A 161 5.47 7.34 5.01
N PHE A 162 5.62 6.05 5.29
CA PHE A 162 5.36 5.50 6.62
C PHE A 162 6.38 5.99 7.66
N GLY A 163 7.64 6.22 7.24
CA GLY A 163 8.67 6.81 8.06
C GLY A 163 8.31 8.24 8.49
N ILE A 164 7.75 9.05 7.60
CA ILE A 164 7.23 10.38 7.93
C ILE A 164 6.09 10.28 8.95
N ILE A 165 5.14 9.37 8.76
CA ILE A 165 4.05 9.11 9.72
C ILE A 165 4.63 8.69 11.08
N ALA A 166 5.61 7.78 11.08
CA ALA A 166 6.25 7.28 12.29
C ALA A 166 7.02 8.37 13.07
N LEU A 167 7.71 9.25 12.35
CA LEU A 167 8.54 10.30 12.95
C LEU A 167 7.71 11.50 13.42
N LEU A 168 6.66 11.84 12.69
CA LEU A 168 5.83 13.02 12.90
C LEU A 168 4.46 12.68 13.49
N GLY A 169 4.28 11.50 14.09
CA GLY A 169 2.99 10.99 14.58
C GLY A 169 2.21 12.00 15.42
N GLY A 170 2.85 12.65 16.38
CA GLY A 170 2.21 13.70 17.19
C GLY A 170 1.71 14.90 16.37
N SER A 171 2.50 15.37 15.41
CA SER A 171 2.10 16.47 14.50
C SER A 171 1.01 16.02 13.54
N VAL A 172 1.12 14.80 12.99
CA VAL A 172 0.11 14.21 12.11
C VAL A 172 -1.22 14.06 12.85
N SER A 173 -1.22 13.48 14.06
CA SER A 173 -2.42 13.34 14.87
C SER A 173 -3.03 14.70 15.24
N SER A 174 -2.21 15.67 15.66
CA SER A 174 -2.70 17.02 15.97
C SER A 174 -3.33 17.70 14.75
N PHE A 175 -2.73 17.54 13.55
CA PHE A 175 -3.29 18.06 12.31
C PHE A 175 -4.63 17.39 11.96
N LEU A 176 -4.69 16.06 12.08
CA LEU A 176 -5.91 15.29 11.80
C LEU A 176 -7.04 15.66 12.76
N ASN A 177 -6.74 15.86 14.05
CA ASN A 177 -7.75 16.19 15.08
C ASN A 177 -8.23 17.65 15.03
N LYS A 178 -7.36 18.58 14.65
CA LYS A 178 -7.72 20.02 14.58
C LYS A 178 -8.71 20.34 13.47
N ASN A 179 -8.71 19.57 12.42
CA ASN A 179 -9.47 19.86 11.21
C ASN A 179 -10.55 18.80 10.99
N LYS A 180 -11.79 19.09 11.42
CA LYS A 180 -12.93 18.16 11.24
C LYS A 180 -13.18 17.69 9.80
N HIS A 181 -12.70 18.47 8.83
CA HIS A 181 -12.82 18.15 7.40
C HIS A 181 -11.72 17.21 6.89
N THR A 182 -10.62 17.01 7.65
CA THR A 182 -9.48 16.18 7.20
C THR A 182 -9.91 14.72 7.00
N GLY A 183 -10.69 14.17 7.92
CA GLY A 183 -11.21 12.80 7.79
C GLY A 183 -12.06 12.64 6.52
N VAL A 184 -12.94 13.60 6.25
CA VAL A 184 -13.78 13.61 5.04
C VAL A 184 -12.92 13.74 3.78
N PHE A 185 -11.93 14.64 3.78
CA PHE A 185 -11.01 14.82 2.65
C PHE A 185 -10.22 13.52 2.37
N LEU A 186 -9.64 12.90 3.39
CA LEU A 186 -8.89 11.65 3.24
C LEU A 186 -9.78 10.50 2.78
N LYS A 187 -11.01 10.41 3.27
CA LYS A 187 -12.02 9.45 2.80
C LYS A 187 -12.26 9.59 1.29
N TRP A 188 -12.55 10.80 0.81
CA TRP A 188 -12.80 11.04 -0.61
C TRP A 188 -11.55 10.85 -1.47
N LEU A 189 -10.38 11.27 -0.98
CA LEU A 189 -9.11 10.99 -1.64
C LEU A 189 -8.88 9.49 -1.82
N GLN A 190 -9.14 8.70 -0.79
CA GLN A 190 -9.00 7.24 -0.85
C GLN A 190 -9.95 6.61 -1.86
N ILE A 191 -11.22 7.02 -1.87
CA ILE A 191 -12.22 6.56 -2.84
C ILE A 191 -11.76 6.88 -4.26
N LEU A 192 -11.33 8.12 -4.50
CA LEU A 192 -10.86 8.56 -5.82
C LEU A 192 -9.65 7.77 -6.27
N VAL A 193 -8.67 7.55 -5.38
CA VAL A 193 -7.48 6.75 -5.68
C VAL A 193 -7.85 5.31 -6.06
N PHE A 194 -8.74 4.66 -5.32
CA PHE A 194 -9.18 3.29 -5.64
C PHE A 194 -9.91 3.22 -6.97
N ILE A 195 -10.80 4.16 -7.26
CA ILE A 195 -11.51 4.21 -8.54
C ILE A 195 -10.54 4.49 -9.69
N ALA A 196 -9.62 5.45 -9.52
CA ALA A 196 -8.63 5.79 -10.55
C ALA A 196 -7.71 4.59 -10.87
N ILE A 197 -7.24 3.87 -9.84
CA ILE A 197 -6.43 2.67 -10.02
C ILE A 197 -7.25 1.55 -10.69
N ALA A 198 -8.49 1.32 -10.26
CA ALA A 198 -9.36 0.32 -10.87
C ALA A 198 -9.60 0.61 -12.37
N ALA A 199 -9.86 1.87 -12.72
CA ALA A 199 -10.00 2.30 -14.11
C ALA A 199 -8.70 2.09 -14.89
N PHE A 200 -7.54 2.49 -14.32
CA PHE A 200 -6.23 2.34 -14.97
C PHE A 200 -5.87 0.88 -15.26
N ILE A 201 -6.20 -0.05 -14.34
CA ILE A 201 -5.95 -1.49 -14.51
C ILE A 201 -6.73 -2.05 -15.72
N LEU A 202 -7.92 -1.53 -16.01
CA LEU A 202 -8.79 -2.02 -17.08
C LEU A 202 -8.52 -1.38 -18.45
N VAL A 203 -7.72 -0.30 -18.49
CA VAL A 203 -7.25 0.25 -19.78
C VAL A 203 -6.34 -0.78 -20.45
N PRO A 204 -6.56 -1.07 -21.76
CA PRO A 204 -5.78 -2.03 -22.51
C PRO A 204 -4.32 -1.60 -22.72
#